data_b79642d49ee71bae8b498ff19fdf1233
#
_entry.id   b79642d49ee71bae8b498ff19fdf1233
#
_cell.length_a   1.000
_cell.length_b   1.000
_cell.length_c   1.000
_cell.angle_alpha   90.00
_cell.angle_beta   90.00
_cell.angle_gamma   90.00
#
_symmetry.space_group_name_H-M   'P 1'
#
loop_
_entity.id
_entity.type
_entity.pdbx_description
1 polymer ?
#
loop_
_entity_poly.entity_id
_entity_poly.type
_entity_poly.pdbx_seq_one_letter_code
_entity_poly.pdbx_strand_id
1 'polypeptide(L)'
;ESVAKTANANGITIYPIHAGGLAAGSEGMTADNQQATSYNVTSAALSNTTESLQMMAELTGGLVTARTNNFAGAFKNIVRDLDSYYSLGYRAGTERVDRQRALEVRVKNNNLRVRNRQTFVEKSTFQEMSDRVIANLLYKTKANDLGIRVKVNSPIPADELFKVPVEIHIPIDNLTLIQQGEAYMGGFSIYVVVGNKDGDMSDVARKSHQLTIPVTDFTKSKGKYYTYTLDLMCERGLNKISVGVVDDVSNTSGFDKQQVIAQDLR
;
A
#
# COMPACT_ATOMS: atom_id res chain seq x y z
N GLU A 1 3.66 -1.53 17.45
CA GLU A 1 2.70 -2.57 17.05
C GLU A 1 1.96 -2.22 15.75
N SER A 2 1.44 -0.99 15.59
CA SER A 2 0.69 -0.60 14.38
C SER A 2 1.56 -0.64 13.11
N VAL A 3 2.83 -0.20 13.17
CA VAL A 3 3.79 -0.29 12.06
C VAL A 3 4.03 -1.74 11.63
N ALA A 4 4.22 -2.66 12.59
CA ALA A 4 4.41 -4.07 12.28
C ALA A 4 3.16 -4.72 11.67
N LYS A 5 1.96 -4.33 12.10
CA LYS A 5 0.70 -4.74 11.49
C LYS A 5 0.62 -4.31 10.03
N THR A 6 0.90 -3.05 9.75
CA THR A 6 0.90 -2.51 8.39
C THR A 6 1.95 -3.19 7.51
N ALA A 7 3.15 -3.42 8.04
CA ALA A 7 4.21 -4.15 7.35
C ALA A 7 3.75 -5.57 7.00
N ASN A 8 3.20 -6.31 7.96
CA ASN A 8 2.71 -7.67 7.76
C ASN A 8 1.57 -7.74 6.75
N ALA A 9 0.63 -6.79 6.79
CA ALA A 9 -0.48 -6.71 5.83
C ALA A 9 0.00 -6.46 4.39
N ASN A 10 1.18 -5.87 4.21
CA ASN A 10 1.78 -5.57 2.90
C ASN A 10 2.96 -6.48 2.54
N GLY A 11 3.20 -7.54 3.29
CA GLY A 11 4.28 -8.47 2.98
C GLY A 11 5.69 -7.95 3.25
N ILE A 12 5.84 -6.91 4.07
CA ILE A 12 7.11 -6.24 4.33
C ILE A 12 7.75 -6.84 5.58
N THR A 13 9.03 -7.21 5.50
CA THR A 13 9.87 -7.58 6.63
C THR A 13 10.72 -6.38 7.07
N ILE A 14 10.77 -6.09 8.37
CA ILE A 14 11.51 -4.95 8.91
C ILE A 14 12.79 -5.44 9.55
N TYR A 15 13.91 -4.83 9.17
CA TYR A 15 15.25 -5.05 9.74
C TYR A 15 15.72 -3.77 10.45
N PRO A 16 15.35 -3.56 11.71
CA PRO A 16 15.70 -2.33 12.41
C PRO A 16 17.19 -2.29 12.75
N ILE A 17 17.79 -1.13 12.56
CA ILE A 17 19.18 -0.87 12.97
C ILE A 17 19.17 0.33 13.92
N HIS A 18 19.60 0.11 15.17
CA HIS A 18 19.79 1.17 16.14
C HIS A 18 21.12 1.87 15.90
N ALA A 19 21.10 3.06 15.31
CA ALA A 19 22.29 3.80 14.92
C ALA A 19 23.06 4.45 16.08
N GLY A 20 22.51 4.45 17.30
CA GLY A 20 23.17 4.99 18.50
C GLY A 20 24.41 4.22 18.94
N GLY A 21 24.75 3.10 18.29
CA GLY A 21 25.94 2.32 18.56
C GLY A 21 25.98 1.74 19.97
N LEU A 22 27.21 1.52 20.47
CA LEU A 22 27.46 1.26 21.89
C LEU A 22 27.33 2.61 22.60
N ALA A 23 26.22 2.83 23.31
CA ALA A 23 26.10 3.99 24.17
C ALA A 23 27.25 3.90 25.21
N ALA A 24 28.26 4.73 25.02
CA ALA A 24 29.26 4.96 26.06
C ALA A 24 28.54 5.69 27.20
N GLY A 25 28.13 4.96 28.19
CA GLY A 25 27.56 5.49 29.43
C GLY A 25 28.56 6.32 30.27
N SER A 26 29.49 7.02 29.63
CA SER A 26 30.60 7.69 30.31
C SER A 26 30.89 9.11 29.82
N GLU A 27 30.11 9.70 28.95
CA GLU A 27 30.26 11.15 28.70
C GLU A 27 29.46 11.93 29.75
N GLY A 28 30.12 12.18 30.89
CA GLY A 28 29.56 13.02 31.96
C GLY A 28 29.81 12.55 33.38
N MET A 29 30.58 11.50 33.62
CA MET A 29 31.04 11.20 34.97
C MET A 29 32.27 12.05 35.32
N THR A 30 32.10 13.34 35.47
CA THR A 30 32.94 14.13 36.37
C THR A 30 32.37 13.94 37.77
N ALA A 31 33.24 13.72 38.75
CA ALA A 31 32.91 13.34 40.13
C ALA A 31 32.05 14.37 40.91
N ASP A 32 31.62 15.44 40.25
CA ASP A 32 30.92 16.58 40.85
C ASP A 32 29.42 16.71 40.46
N ASN A 33 28.88 15.78 39.64
CA ASN A 33 27.49 15.85 39.23
C ASN A 33 26.64 14.76 39.88
N GLN A 34 26.02 15.07 41.02
CA GLN A 34 24.98 14.28 41.68
C GLN A 34 23.65 14.26 40.85
N GLN A 35 23.66 13.72 39.62
CA GLN A 35 22.44 13.47 38.85
C GLN A 35 22.28 11.98 38.55
N ALA A 36 22.19 11.18 39.60
CA ALA A 36 21.80 9.76 39.48
C ALA A 36 20.44 9.55 38.84
N THR A 37 19.56 10.54 38.86
CA THR A 37 18.24 10.50 38.25
C THR A 37 18.27 10.55 36.72
N SER A 38 19.27 11.20 36.12
CA SER A 38 19.42 11.31 34.67
C SER A 38 19.85 9.98 34.01
N TYR A 39 20.71 9.23 34.68
CA TYR A 39 21.22 7.93 34.16
C TYR A 39 20.12 6.88 34.06
N ASN A 40 19.26 6.78 35.06
CA ASN A 40 18.16 5.82 35.07
C ASN A 40 17.10 6.14 34.00
N VAL A 41 16.81 7.41 33.76
CA VAL A 41 15.87 7.84 32.72
C VAL A 41 16.44 7.58 31.32
N THR A 42 17.71 7.87 31.10
CA THR A 42 18.37 7.65 29.80
C THR A 42 18.52 6.15 29.49
N SER A 43 18.89 5.33 30.47
CA SER A 43 19.01 3.87 30.28
C SER A 43 17.65 3.22 30.06
N ALA A 44 16.59 3.66 30.74
CA ALA A 44 15.23 3.19 30.51
C ALA A 44 14.71 3.59 29.12
N ALA A 45 14.97 4.81 28.67
CA ALA A 45 14.60 5.26 27.33
C ALA A 45 15.31 4.46 26.22
N LEU A 46 16.60 4.17 26.39
CA LEU A 46 17.39 3.33 25.46
C LEU A 46 16.89 1.88 25.44
N SER A 47 16.54 1.31 26.61
CA SER A 47 15.94 -0.03 26.70
C SER A 47 14.60 -0.08 25.97
N ASN A 48 13.70 0.86 26.21
CA ASN A 48 12.39 0.93 25.57
C ASN A 48 12.51 1.06 24.04
N THR A 49 13.47 1.85 23.55
CA THR A 49 13.74 1.98 22.11
C THR A 49 14.21 0.66 21.52
N THR A 50 15.14 -0.02 22.17
CA THR A 50 15.68 -1.31 21.70
C THR A 50 14.60 -2.40 21.70
N GLU A 51 13.77 -2.46 22.74
CA GLU A 51 12.64 -3.40 22.84
C GLU A 51 11.61 -3.16 21.74
N SER A 52 11.28 -1.91 21.43
CA SER A 52 10.38 -1.56 20.34
C SER A 52 10.92 -2.00 18.97
N LEU A 53 12.21 -1.81 18.71
CA LEU A 53 12.88 -2.27 17.49
C LEU A 53 12.90 -3.80 17.40
N GLN A 54 13.17 -4.47 18.52
CA GLN A 54 13.15 -5.93 18.59
C GLN A 54 11.75 -6.48 18.32
N MET A 55 10.73 -5.90 18.93
CA MET A 55 9.33 -6.27 18.70
C MET A 55 8.94 -6.12 17.22
N MET A 56 9.33 -5.03 16.55
CA MET A 56 9.07 -4.84 15.12
C MET A 56 9.74 -5.93 14.26
N ALA A 57 11.00 -6.26 14.55
CA ALA A 57 11.72 -7.33 13.86
C ALA A 57 11.03 -8.68 14.07
N GLU A 58 10.75 -9.06 15.32
CA GLU A 58 10.13 -10.35 15.66
C GLU A 58 8.77 -10.54 15.04
N LEU A 59 7.90 -9.52 15.09
CA LEU A 59 6.56 -9.58 14.50
C LEU A 59 6.58 -9.71 12.98
N THR A 60 7.60 -9.16 12.32
CA THR A 60 7.71 -9.17 10.85
C THR A 60 8.65 -10.25 10.29
N GLY A 61 9.29 -11.03 11.18
CA GLY A 61 10.24 -12.08 10.80
C GLY A 61 11.65 -11.58 10.46
N GLY A 62 11.96 -10.31 10.73
CA GLY A 62 13.27 -9.72 10.48
C GLY A 62 14.30 -9.95 11.60
N LEU A 63 15.40 -9.22 11.53
CA LEU A 63 16.49 -9.21 12.50
C LEU A 63 16.73 -7.79 13.01
N VAL A 64 16.80 -7.62 14.32
CA VAL A 64 17.23 -6.36 14.91
C VAL A 64 18.76 -6.32 15.02
N THR A 65 19.34 -5.17 14.75
CA THR A 65 20.72 -4.84 15.06
C THR A 65 20.76 -3.66 16.03
N ALA A 66 21.21 -3.91 17.24
CA ALA A 66 21.33 -2.89 18.28
C ALA A 66 22.61 -3.09 19.08
N ARG A 67 23.05 -2.04 19.78
CA ARG A 67 24.23 -2.06 20.67
C ARG A 67 25.52 -2.51 19.97
N THR A 68 25.74 -2.06 18.74
CA THR A 68 26.94 -2.38 17.97
C THR A 68 27.36 -1.20 17.12
N ASN A 69 28.66 -1.02 16.95
CA ASN A 69 29.25 -0.10 15.98
C ASN A 69 29.63 -0.83 14.67
N ASN A 70 29.42 -2.15 14.60
CA ASN A 70 29.71 -2.94 13.41
C ASN A 70 28.49 -3.00 12.48
N PHE A 71 28.20 -1.91 11.80
CA PHE A 71 27.11 -1.83 10.82
C PHE A 71 27.37 -2.70 9.58
N ALA A 72 28.63 -2.85 9.18
CA ALA A 72 28.98 -3.73 8.05
C ALA A 72 28.57 -5.18 8.32
N GLY A 73 28.79 -5.68 9.55
CA GLY A 73 28.31 -6.99 9.98
C GLY A 73 26.80 -7.11 9.96
N ALA A 74 26.09 -6.05 10.37
CA ALA A 74 24.62 -5.98 10.32
C ALA A 74 24.08 -6.14 8.89
N PHE A 75 24.60 -5.36 7.96
CA PHE A 75 24.22 -5.46 6.54
C PHE A 75 24.54 -6.82 5.93
N LYS A 76 25.71 -7.40 6.27
CA LYS A 76 26.07 -8.74 5.81
C LYS A 76 25.07 -9.81 6.31
N ASN A 77 24.58 -9.68 7.53
CA ASN A 77 23.56 -10.58 8.07
C ASN A 77 22.22 -10.43 7.35
N ILE A 78 21.80 -9.19 7.04
CA ILE A 78 20.59 -8.91 6.29
C ILE A 78 20.69 -9.51 4.88
N VAL A 79 21.81 -9.27 4.17
CA VAL A 79 22.02 -9.83 2.82
C VAL A 79 21.93 -11.35 2.86
N ARG A 80 22.59 -12.01 3.81
CA ARG A 80 22.53 -13.47 3.94
C ARG A 80 21.12 -13.98 4.25
N ASP A 81 20.33 -13.23 4.99
CA ASP A 81 18.94 -13.56 5.28
C ASP A 81 18.03 -13.43 4.03
N LEU A 82 18.33 -12.47 3.17
CA LEU A 82 17.64 -12.29 1.89
C LEU A 82 18.06 -13.30 0.82
N ASP A 83 19.30 -13.76 0.85
CA ASP A 83 19.84 -14.73 -0.12
C ASP A 83 19.38 -16.17 0.17
N SER A 84 18.98 -16.47 1.42
CA SER A 84 18.65 -17.84 1.84
C SER A 84 17.43 -17.88 2.75
N TYR A 85 16.27 -18.13 2.13
CA TYR A 85 14.99 -18.25 2.83
C TYR A 85 14.12 -19.37 2.23
N TYR A 86 13.19 -19.88 3.00
CA TYR A 86 12.16 -20.81 2.53
C TYR A 86 10.88 -20.05 2.20
N SER A 87 10.40 -20.19 0.97
CA SER A 87 9.08 -19.69 0.58
C SER A 87 8.05 -20.78 0.78
N LEU A 88 7.11 -20.56 1.69
CA LEU A 88 6.02 -21.47 1.97
C LEU A 88 4.71 -20.86 1.47
N GLY A 89 4.03 -21.58 0.58
CA GLY A 89 2.71 -21.20 0.11
C GLY A 89 1.64 -22.13 0.72
N TYR A 90 0.53 -21.57 1.14
CA TYR A 90 -0.65 -22.32 1.53
C TYR A 90 -1.89 -21.67 0.92
N ARG A 91 -2.94 -22.46 0.73
CA ARG A 91 -4.21 -21.93 0.25
C ARG A 91 -5.02 -21.49 1.46
N ALA A 92 -5.24 -20.18 1.59
CA ALA A 92 -6.21 -19.66 2.56
C ALA A 92 -7.64 -20.04 2.12
N GLY A 93 -8.59 -20.02 3.06
CA GLY A 93 -9.99 -20.32 2.75
C GLY A 93 -10.59 -19.38 1.69
N THR A 94 -11.78 -19.71 1.19
CA THR A 94 -12.39 -19.04 0.02
C THR A 94 -12.93 -17.62 0.30
N GLU A 95 -13.04 -17.20 1.54
CA GLU A 95 -13.54 -15.89 1.92
C GLU A 95 -12.39 -14.96 2.30
N ARG A 96 -12.14 -13.96 1.48
CA ARG A 96 -11.27 -12.84 1.84
C ARG A 96 -12.01 -11.98 2.88
N VAL A 97 -11.49 -11.98 4.08
CA VAL A 97 -12.08 -11.21 5.18
C VAL A 97 -10.98 -10.33 5.74
N ASP A 98 -11.01 -9.05 5.56
CA ASP A 98 -10.01 -8.07 6.01
C ASP A 98 -9.65 -8.18 7.51
N ARG A 99 -9.23 -9.36 7.91
CA ARG A 99 -8.89 -9.74 9.28
C ARG A 99 -7.44 -10.16 9.40
N GLN A 100 -6.81 -9.71 10.45
CA GLN A 100 -5.50 -10.19 10.84
C GLN A 100 -5.60 -11.64 11.35
N ARG A 101 -4.78 -12.52 10.79
CA ARG A 101 -4.65 -13.92 11.19
C ARG A 101 -3.25 -14.19 11.74
N ALA A 102 -3.15 -14.98 12.79
CA ALA A 102 -1.87 -15.45 13.30
C ALA A 102 -1.30 -16.52 12.36
N LEU A 103 0.02 -16.50 12.20
CA LEU A 103 0.79 -17.45 11.40
C LEU A 103 1.87 -18.06 12.27
N GLU A 104 1.84 -19.36 12.46
CA GLU A 104 2.85 -20.11 13.19
C GLU A 104 3.50 -21.13 12.26
N VAL A 105 4.83 -21.10 12.20
CA VAL A 105 5.63 -22.08 11.46
C VAL A 105 6.45 -22.88 12.46
N ARG A 106 6.28 -24.20 12.43
CA ARG A 106 7.03 -25.14 13.29
C ARG A 106 7.90 -26.05 12.46
N VAL A 107 9.10 -26.33 12.93
CA VAL A 107 10.02 -27.31 12.34
C VAL A 107 10.15 -28.52 13.24
N LYS A 108 10.35 -29.70 12.65
CA LYS A 108 10.52 -30.95 13.42
C LYS A 108 11.83 -31.01 14.21
N ASN A 109 12.85 -30.31 13.74
CA ASN A 109 14.17 -30.28 14.39
C ASN A 109 14.24 -29.14 15.41
N ASN A 110 14.24 -29.47 16.69
CA ASN A 110 14.26 -28.50 17.79
C ASN A 110 15.57 -27.70 17.90
N ASN A 111 16.62 -28.08 17.18
CA ASN A 111 17.89 -27.33 17.15
C ASN A 111 17.83 -26.15 16.15
N LEU A 112 16.74 -26.02 15.40
CA LEU A 112 16.54 -24.93 14.46
C LEU A 112 15.59 -23.89 15.06
N ARG A 113 15.94 -22.62 14.91
CA ARG A 113 15.06 -21.50 15.25
C ARG A 113 14.39 -20.98 13.98
N VAL A 114 13.08 -20.96 14.00
CA VAL A 114 12.27 -20.41 12.90
C VAL A 114 12.07 -18.92 13.11
N ARG A 115 12.26 -18.15 12.07
CA ARG A 115 11.82 -16.76 11.95
C ARG A 115 10.82 -16.67 10.81
N ASN A 116 9.67 -16.16 11.09
CA ASN A 116 8.61 -15.95 10.11
C ASN A 116 7.77 -14.76 10.53
N ARG A 117 7.03 -14.22 9.59
CA ARG A 117 5.98 -13.24 9.87
C ARG A 117 4.94 -13.87 10.76
N GLN A 118 4.65 -13.25 11.90
CA GLN A 118 3.72 -13.82 12.89
C GLN A 118 2.24 -13.58 12.56
N THR A 119 1.96 -12.62 11.68
CA THR A 119 0.58 -12.32 11.29
C THR A 119 0.52 -11.96 9.81
N PHE A 120 -0.64 -12.17 9.20
CA PHE A 120 -0.95 -11.70 7.86
C PHE A 120 -2.40 -11.20 7.82
N VAL A 121 -2.70 -10.37 6.83
CA VAL A 121 -4.06 -9.92 6.54
C VAL A 121 -4.41 -10.42 5.14
N GLU A 122 -5.50 -11.17 5.06
CA GLU A 122 -6.09 -11.54 3.78
C GLU A 122 -6.99 -10.38 3.34
N LYS A 123 -6.46 -9.51 2.48
CA LYS A 123 -7.16 -8.31 2.03
C LYS A 123 -8.26 -8.68 1.04
N SER A 124 -9.42 -8.06 1.20
CA SER A 124 -10.43 -8.03 0.14
C SER A 124 -9.91 -7.26 -1.08
N THR A 125 -10.51 -7.51 -2.25
CA THR A 125 -10.19 -6.72 -3.46
C THR A 125 -10.42 -5.23 -3.22
N PHE A 126 -11.45 -4.87 -2.41
CA PHE A 126 -11.70 -3.49 -2.05
C PHE A 126 -10.53 -2.89 -1.26
N GLN A 127 -10.05 -3.57 -0.22
CA GLN A 127 -8.94 -3.09 0.61
C GLN A 127 -7.63 -3.02 -0.19
N GLU A 128 -7.35 -4.05 -1.00
CA GLU A 128 -6.16 -4.07 -1.84
C GLU A 128 -6.14 -2.89 -2.84
N MET A 129 -7.25 -2.69 -3.54
CA MET A 129 -7.37 -1.61 -4.52
C MET A 129 -7.37 -0.23 -3.85
N SER A 130 -7.97 -0.10 -2.66
CA SER A 130 -7.93 1.14 -1.87
C SER A 130 -6.51 1.51 -1.49
N ASP A 131 -5.73 0.56 -0.96
CA ASP A 131 -4.33 0.79 -0.62
C ASP A 131 -3.50 1.20 -1.84
N ARG A 132 -3.75 0.56 -3.00
CA ARG A 132 -3.02 0.82 -4.25
C ARG A 132 -3.38 2.17 -4.87
N VAL A 133 -4.64 2.59 -4.83
CA VAL A 133 -5.06 3.90 -5.36
C VAL A 133 -4.55 5.04 -4.49
N ILE A 134 -4.50 4.85 -3.15
CA ILE A 134 -3.87 5.80 -2.22
C ILE A 134 -2.35 5.86 -2.46
N ALA A 135 -1.69 4.71 -2.61
CA ALA A 135 -0.27 4.68 -2.93
C ALA A 135 0.04 5.39 -4.25
N ASN A 136 -0.81 5.22 -5.29
CA ASN A 136 -0.67 5.94 -6.55
C ASN A 136 -0.89 7.46 -6.39
N LEU A 137 -1.78 7.89 -5.49
CA LEU A 137 -1.96 9.31 -5.18
C LEU A 137 -0.68 9.92 -4.60
N LEU A 138 -0.03 9.24 -3.65
CA LEU A 138 1.13 9.73 -2.91
C LEU A 138 2.42 9.60 -3.71
N TYR A 139 2.61 8.48 -4.42
CA TYR A 139 3.83 8.14 -5.12
C TYR A 139 3.60 8.05 -6.64
N LYS A 140 4.68 8.09 -7.40
CA LYS A 140 4.62 7.86 -8.85
C LYS A 140 4.75 6.35 -9.11
N THR A 141 3.63 5.68 -9.36
CA THR A 141 3.62 4.27 -9.74
C THR A 141 3.58 4.13 -11.26
N LYS A 142 4.09 3.00 -11.77
CA LYS A 142 4.01 2.63 -13.20
C LYS A 142 3.01 1.49 -13.44
N ALA A 143 2.28 1.08 -12.40
CA ALA A 143 1.35 -0.04 -12.47
C ALA A 143 0.09 0.34 -13.26
N ASN A 144 0.09 0.07 -14.56
CA ASN A 144 -1.03 0.35 -15.43
C ASN A 144 -1.17 -0.73 -16.51
N ASP A 145 -1.32 -1.99 -16.08
CA ASP A 145 -1.41 -3.15 -16.98
C ASP A 145 -2.71 -3.13 -17.82
N LEU A 146 -3.79 -2.56 -17.28
CA LEU A 146 -5.02 -2.29 -18.04
C LEU A 146 -4.87 -1.17 -19.08
N GLY A 147 -3.83 -0.32 -18.97
CA GLY A 147 -3.62 0.78 -19.90
C GLY A 147 -4.66 1.89 -19.84
N ILE A 148 -5.25 2.13 -18.66
CA ILE A 148 -6.25 3.18 -18.48
C ILE A 148 -5.63 4.57 -18.69
N ARG A 149 -6.49 5.53 -19.07
CA ARG A 149 -6.12 6.94 -19.16
C ARG A 149 -7.20 7.78 -18.49
N VAL A 150 -6.76 8.74 -17.69
CA VAL A 150 -7.67 9.66 -17.00
C VAL A 150 -7.48 11.06 -17.59
N LYS A 151 -8.60 11.67 -17.95
CA LYS A 151 -8.67 13.05 -18.39
C LYS A 151 -9.51 13.83 -17.38
N VAL A 152 -8.96 14.93 -16.89
CA VAL A 152 -9.66 15.84 -15.98
C VAL A 152 -10.06 17.07 -16.78
N ASN A 153 -11.34 17.40 -16.73
CA ASN A 153 -11.89 18.57 -17.39
C ASN A 153 -11.85 19.80 -16.45
N SER A 154 -12.20 20.98 -17.00
CA SER A 154 -12.16 22.23 -16.23
C SER A 154 -13.08 22.19 -15.03
N PRO A 155 -12.63 22.63 -13.85
CA PRO A 155 -13.45 22.75 -12.66
C PRO A 155 -14.63 23.72 -12.89
N ILE A 156 -15.77 23.39 -12.34
CA ILE A 156 -17.00 24.19 -12.39
C ILE A 156 -17.32 24.59 -10.95
N PRO A 157 -17.47 25.89 -10.63
CA PRO A 157 -17.86 26.33 -9.29
C PRO A 157 -19.17 25.67 -8.84
N ALA A 158 -19.21 25.17 -7.60
CA ALA A 158 -20.37 24.56 -6.98
C ALA A 158 -20.36 24.87 -5.47
N ASP A 159 -21.01 25.95 -5.09
CA ASP A 159 -21.02 26.52 -3.74
C ASP A 159 -19.59 26.75 -3.20
N GLU A 160 -19.23 26.12 -2.10
CA GLU A 160 -17.91 26.23 -1.49
C GLU A 160 -16.86 25.31 -2.15
N LEU A 161 -17.27 24.39 -3.01
CA LEU A 161 -16.46 23.41 -3.69
C LEU A 161 -16.43 23.63 -5.20
N PHE A 162 -15.68 22.78 -5.87
CA PHE A 162 -15.63 22.74 -7.33
C PHE A 162 -16.02 21.34 -7.81
N LYS A 163 -16.96 21.27 -8.71
CA LYS A 163 -17.30 20.07 -9.46
C LYS A 163 -16.27 19.89 -10.58
N VAL A 164 -15.55 18.80 -10.55
CA VAL A 164 -14.51 18.45 -11.53
C VAL A 164 -14.94 17.22 -12.30
N PRO A 165 -15.35 17.38 -13.59
CA PRO A 165 -15.68 16.23 -14.42
C PRO A 165 -14.42 15.46 -14.80
N VAL A 166 -14.45 14.14 -14.62
CA VAL A 166 -13.33 13.23 -14.90
C VAL A 166 -13.80 12.16 -15.89
N GLU A 167 -13.05 11.97 -16.96
CA GLU A 167 -13.25 10.91 -17.94
C GLU A 167 -12.18 9.83 -17.74
N ILE A 168 -12.62 8.59 -17.62
CA ILE A 168 -11.75 7.41 -17.47
C ILE A 168 -11.90 6.59 -18.75
N HIS A 169 -10.82 6.49 -19.52
CA HIS A 169 -10.78 5.73 -20.76
C HIS A 169 -10.15 4.36 -20.50
N ILE A 170 -10.92 3.29 -20.68
CA ILE A 170 -10.53 1.92 -20.42
C ILE A 170 -10.46 1.18 -21.76
N PRO A 171 -9.28 0.68 -22.20
CA PRO A 171 -9.17 -0.08 -23.44
C PRO A 171 -10.02 -1.35 -23.37
N ILE A 172 -10.95 -1.54 -24.28
CA ILE A 172 -11.83 -2.74 -24.31
C ILE A 172 -11.01 -4.00 -24.54
N ASP A 173 -9.94 -3.91 -25.33
CA ASP A 173 -9.07 -5.05 -25.67
C ASP A 173 -8.32 -5.61 -24.44
N ASN A 174 -8.15 -4.81 -23.38
CA ASN A 174 -7.47 -5.21 -22.17
C ASN A 174 -8.42 -5.74 -21.07
N LEU A 175 -9.75 -5.66 -21.33
CA LEU A 175 -10.74 -6.25 -20.44
C LEU A 175 -11.00 -7.71 -20.81
N THR A 176 -11.17 -8.53 -19.79
CA THR A 176 -11.52 -9.94 -19.96
C THR A 176 -13.02 -10.08 -20.16
N LEU A 177 -13.42 -10.44 -21.37
CA LEU A 177 -14.81 -10.64 -21.75
C LEU A 177 -15.05 -12.12 -22.05
N ILE A 178 -16.05 -12.70 -21.40
CA ILE A 178 -16.44 -14.12 -21.55
C ILE A 178 -17.68 -14.17 -22.41
N GLN A 179 -17.66 -14.99 -23.48
CA GLN A 179 -18.84 -15.19 -24.32
C GLN A 179 -19.89 -16.01 -23.56
N GLN A 180 -21.06 -15.48 -23.46
CA GLN A 180 -22.25 -16.12 -22.90
C GLN A 180 -23.41 -15.93 -23.88
N GLY A 181 -23.77 -17.01 -24.59
CA GLY A 181 -24.79 -16.97 -25.64
C GLY A 181 -24.43 -15.99 -26.75
N GLU A 182 -25.29 -15.01 -27.00
CA GLU A 182 -25.14 -14.02 -28.08
C GLU A 182 -24.39 -12.74 -27.66
N ALA A 183 -23.77 -12.71 -26.48
CA ALA A 183 -23.03 -11.56 -26.00
C ALA A 183 -21.70 -11.96 -25.32
N TYR A 184 -20.74 -11.04 -25.36
CA TYR A 184 -19.55 -11.03 -24.52
C TYR A 184 -19.85 -10.22 -23.26
N MET A 185 -19.61 -10.81 -22.10
CA MET A 185 -19.88 -10.23 -20.80
C MET A 185 -18.61 -10.14 -19.97
N GLY A 186 -18.48 -9.04 -19.24
CA GLY A 186 -17.41 -8.79 -18.28
C GLY A 186 -17.80 -7.64 -17.36
N GLY A 187 -16.85 -7.20 -16.57
CA GLY A 187 -17.08 -6.09 -15.66
C GLY A 187 -15.78 -5.51 -15.16
N PHE A 188 -15.86 -4.32 -14.63
CA PHE A 188 -14.74 -3.67 -13.97
C PHE A 188 -15.24 -2.82 -12.80
N SER A 189 -14.35 -2.65 -11.83
CA SER A 189 -14.58 -1.78 -10.69
C SER A 189 -13.61 -0.60 -10.72
N ILE A 190 -14.12 0.61 -10.55
CA ILE A 190 -13.37 1.86 -10.50
C ILE A 190 -13.21 2.27 -9.05
N TYR A 191 -12.02 2.72 -8.68
CA TYR A 191 -11.67 3.26 -7.37
C TYR A 191 -11.08 4.65 -7.55
N VAL A 192 -11.56 5.60 -6.76
CA VAL A 192 -11.13 7.00 -6.87
C VAL A 192 -10.85 7.56 -5.49
N VAL A 193 -9.77 8.32 -5.38
CA VAL A 193 -9.43 9.11 -4.20
C VAL A 193 -8.92 10.48 -4.65
N VAL A 194 -9.32 11.51 -3.91
CA VAL A 194 -8.86 12.89 -4.11
C VAL A 194 -8.05 13.32 -2.92
N GLY A 195 -6.93 13.97 -3.14
CA GLY A 195 -6.12 14.61 -2.10
C GLY A 195 -5.93 16.08 -2.36
N ASN A 196 -6.01 16.90 -1.31
CA ASN A 196 -5.78 18.34 -1.40
C ASN A 196 -4.28 18.70 -1.24
N LYS A 197 -3.96 19.98 -1.29
CA LYS A 197 -2.59 20.50 -1.14
C LYS A 197 -2.02 20.32 0.27
N ASP A 198 -2.89 20.19 1.29
CA ASP A 198 -2.51 20.10 2.71
C ASP A 198 -2.24 18.64 3.13
N GLY A 199 -2.54 17.70 2.23
CA GLY A 199 -2.32 16.26 2.45
C GLY A 199 -3.55 15.51 2.94
N ASP A 200 -4.69 16.20 3.11
CA ASP A 200 -5.95 15.54 3.43
C ASP A 200 -6.47 14.77 2.21
N MET A 201 -7.13 13.67 2.47
CA MET A 201 -7.66 12.78 1.43
C MET A 201 -9.12 12.45 1.68
N SER A 202 -9.88 12.33 0.60
CA SER A 202 -11.23 11.77 0.67
C SER A 202 -11.20 10.28 1.02
N ASP A 203 -12.33 9.73 1.42
CA ASP A 203 -12.54 8.29 1.38
C ASP A 203 -12.37 7.75 -0.04
N VAL A 204 -11.97 6.48 -0.14
CA VAL A 204 -11.89 5.80 -1.44
C VAL A 204 -13.31 5.44 -1.90
N ALA A 205 -13.76 6.08 -2.96
CA ALA A 205 -15.02 5.75 -3.61
C ALA A 205 -14.84 4.56 -4.56
N ARG A 206 -15.81 3.64 -4.57
CA ARG A 206 -15.86 2.49 -5.48
C ARG A 206 -17.15 2.51 -6.30
N LYS A 207 -17.01 2.20 -7.60
CA LYS A 207 -18.14 1.96 -8.51
C LYS A 207 -17.86 0.75 -9.39
N SER A 208 -18.73 -0.25 -9.37
CA SER A 208 -18.66 -1.41 -10.28
C SER A 208 -19.53 -1.18 -11.50
N HIS A 209 -19.07 -1.67 -12.65
CA HIS A 209 -19.77 -1.55 -13.92
C HIS A 209 -19.73 -2.88 -14.68
N GLN A 210 -20.89 -3.30 -15.18
CA GLN A 210 -21.03 -4.48 -16.04
C GLN A 210 -20.95 -4.04 -17.50
N LEU A 211 -20.17 -4.78 -18.31
CA LEU A 211 -20.05 -4.56 -19.74
C LEU A 211 -20.65 -5.74 -20.50
N THR A 212 -21.55 -5.45 -21.43
CA THR A 212 -22.14 -6.45 -22.31
C THR A 212 -22.02 -5.97 -23.75
N ILE A 213 -21.37 -6.77 -24.60
CA ILE A 213 -21.15 -6.46 -26.02
C ILE A 213 -21.77 -7.58 -26.84
N PRO A 214 -22.76 -7.33 -27.71
CA PRO A 214 -23.29 -8.32 -28.63
C PRO A 214 -22.16 -8.95 -29.50
N VAL A 215 -22.25 -10.23 -29.81
CA VAL A 215 -21.26 -10.91 -30.66
C VAL A 215 -21.08 -10.20 -32.00
N THR A 216 -22.17 -9.66 -32.57
CA THR A 216 -22.16 -8.90 -33.82
C THR A 216 -21.33 -7.61 -33.77
N ASP A 217 -21.16 -7.03 -32.60
CA ASP A 217 -20.46 -5.76 -32.39
C ASP A 217 -19.10 -5.91 -31.75
N PHE A 218 -18.78 -7.14 -31.30
CA PHE A 218 -17.50 -7.40 -30.62
C PHE A 218 -16.28 -7.06 -31.49
N THR A 219 -16.29 -7.43 -32.77
CA THR A 219 -15.20 -7.08 -33.69
C THR A 219 -15.06 -5.58 -33.89
N LYS A 220 -16.17 -4.84 -33.87
CA LYS A 220 -16.17 -3.37 -34.01
C LYS A 220 -15.75 -2.63 -32.72
N SER A 221 -15.78 -3.32 -31.58
CA SER A 221 -15.33 -2.76 -30.30
C SER A 221 -13.81 -2.84 -30.11
N LYS A 222 -13.12 -3.65 -30.90
CA LYS A 222 -11.66 -3.78 -30.85
C LYS A 222 -10.97 -2.46 -31.18
N GLY A 223 -9.92 -2.16 -30.43
CA GLY A 223 -9.17 -0.91 -30.52
C GLY A 223 -9.90 0.32 -29.95
N LYS A 224 -11.08 0.14 -29.37
CA LYS A 224 -11.86 1.24 -28.77
C LYS A 224 -11.69 1.29 -27.26
N TYR A 225 -12.09 2.43 -26.71
CA TYR A 225 -12.13 2.66 -25.28
C TYR A 225 -13.57 2.68 -24.79
N TYR A 226 -13.79 2.06 -23.64
CA TYR A 226 -14.97 2.35 -22.84
C TYR A 226 -14.66 3.63 -22.04
N THR A 227 -15.49 4.65 -22.17
CA THR A 227 -15.34 5.91 -21.44
C THR A 227 -16.36 5.99 -20.31
N TYR A 228 -15.87 6.07 -19.10
CA TYR A 228 -16.67 6.30 -17.91
C TYR A 228 -16.45 7.72 -17.41
N THR A 229 -17.54 8.45 -17.19
CA THR A 229 -17.51 9.83 -16.70
C THR A 229 -18.07 9.91 -15.30
N LEU A 230 -17.41 10.66 -14.43
CA LEU A 230 -17.87 10.95 -13.07
C LEU A 230 -17.52 12.38 -12.70
N ASP A 231 -18.27 12.93 -11.76
CA ASP A 231 -18.04 14.25 -11.21
C ASP A 231 -17.44 14.12 -9.81
N LEU A 232 -16.31 14.78 -9.56
CA LEU A 232 -15.67 14.83 -8.25
C LEU A 232 -15.88 16.20 -7.62
N MET A 233 -16.13 16.22 -6.32
CA MET A 233 -16.16 17.46 -5.55
C MET A 233 -14.77 17.72 -4.99
N CYS A 234 -14.17 18.83 -5.37
CA CYS A 234 -12.80 19.21 -5.01
C CYS A 234 -12.81 20.54 -4.25
N GLU A 235 -11.89 20.67 -3.29
CA GLU A 235 -11.66 21.92 -2.60
C GLU A 235 -10.92 22.93 -3.49
N ARG A 236 -11.00 24.20 -3.12
CA ARG A 236 -10.25 25.29 -3.80
C ARG A 236 -8.75 25.06 -3.68
N GLY A 237 -8.05 25.17 -4.82
CA GLY A 237 -6.61 25.03 -4.92
C GLY A 237 -6.17 23.77 -5.66
N LEU A 238 -4.94 23.33 -5.40
CA LEU A 238 -4.38 22.15 -6.04
C LEU A 238 -4.98 20.86 -5.46
N ASN A 239 -5.60 20.08 -6.34
CA ASN A 239 -6.09 18.74 -6.02
C ASN A 239 -5.36 17.69 -6.85
N LYS A 240 -5.07 16.55 -6.25
CA LYS A 240 -4.55 15.35 -6.90
C LYS A 240 -5.65 14.31 -6.94
N ILE A 241 -5.89 13.74 -8.09
CA ILE A 241 -6.91 12.72 -8.33
C ILE A 241 -6.21 11.43 -8.72
N SER A 242 -6.41 10.37 -7.97
CA SER A 242 -5.91 9.04 -8.31
C SER A 242 -7.08 8.13 -8.64
N VAL A 243 -6.97 7.45 -9.77
CA VAL A 243 -7.96 6.49 -10.25
C VAL A 243 -7.29 5.13 -10.41
N GLY A 244 -7.95 4.10 -9.89
CA GLY A 244 -7.61 2.71 -10.12
C GLY A 244 -8.78 1.99 -10.77
N VAL A 245 -8.53 1.13 -11.73
CA VAL A 245 -9.52 0.25 -12.34
C VAL A 245 -9.03 -1.19 -12.23
N VAL A 246 -9.92 -2.08 -11.87
CA VAL A 246 -9.65 -3.53 -11.87
C VAL A 246 -10.68 -4.23 -12.72
N ASP A 247 -10.23 -5.14 -13.58
CA ASP A 247 -11.08 -6.10 -14.30
C ASP A 247 -11.59 -7.14 -13.29
N ASP A 248 -12.90 -7.26 -13.16
CA ASP A 248 -13.55 -8.13 -12.16
C ASP A 248 -13.38 -9.63 -12.49
N VAL A 249 -12.95 -9.98 -13.71
CA VAL A 249 -12.74 -11.37 -14.16
C VAL A 249 -11.28 -11.78 -13.98
N SER A 250 -10.34 -11.03 -14.55
CA SER A 250 -8.91 -11.37 -14.53
C SER A 250 -8.16 -10.83 -13.31
N ASN A 251 -8.75 -9.88 -12.56
CA ASN A 251 -8.10 -9.09 -11.52
C ASN A 251 -6.91 -8.24 -12.04
N THR A 252 -6.76 -8.09 -13.36
CA THR A 252 -5.80 -7.15 -13.94
C THR A 252 -6.20 -5.73 -13.58
N SER A 253 -5.25 -4.88 -13.25
CA SER A 253 -5.55 -3.51 -12.79
C SER A 253 -4.68 -2.47 -13.48
N GLY A 254 -5.17 -1.26 -13.52
CA GLY A 254 -4.45 -0.10 -14.02
C GLY A 254 -4.69 1.11 -13.12
N PHE A 255 -3.70 1.98 -13.03
CA PHE A 255 -3.76 3.20 -12.22
C PHE A 255 -3.28 4.39 -13.04
N ASP A 256 -3.97 5.51 -12.87
CA ASP A 256 -3.54 6.81 -13.41
C ASP A 256 -3.77 7.90 -12.38
N LYS A 257 -2.97 8.95 -12.45
CA LYS A 257 -3.02 10.09 -11.54
C LYS A 257 -2.95 11.39 -12.31
N GLN A 258 -3.87 12.30 -11.99
CA GLN A 258 -3.95 13.62 -12.56
C GLN A 258 -3.91 14.69 -11.47
N GLN A 259 -3.62 15.92 -11.85
CA GLN A 259 -3.69 17.09 -10.98
C GLN A 259 -4.58 18.15 -11.62
N VAL A 260 -5.31 18.87 -10.79
CA VAL A 260 -6.18 19.96 -11.20
C VAL A 260 -6.09 21.11 -10.20
N ILE A 261 -6.09 22.34 -10.71
CA ILE A 261 -6.21 23.53 -9.88
C ILE A 261 -7.65 23.99 -9.95
N ALA A 262 -8.38 23.83 -8.85
CA ALA A 262 -9.78 24.28 -8.72
C ALA A 262 -9.78 25.75 -8.27
N GLN A 263 -10.11 26.65 -9.19
CA GLN A 263 -10.22 28.09 -8.95
C GLN A 263 -11.24 28.71 -9.87
N ASP A 264 -11.76 29.88 -9.50
CA ASP A 264 -12.64 30.62 -10.37
C ASP A 264 -11.91 30.99 -11.66
N LEU A 265 -12.56 30.79 -12.80
CA LEU A 265 -12.07 31.29 -14.07
C LEU A 265 -12.11 32.84 -14.01
N ARG A 266 -10.98 33.47 -14.21
CA ARG A 266 -10.89 34.93 -14.34
C ARG A 266 -11.38 35.38 -15.71
#